data_cc1855d12ae8704049c59ab8ced42b31
#
_entry.id   cc1855d12ae8704049c59ab8ced42b31
#
_cell.length_a   1.000
_cell.length_b   1.000
_cell.length_c   1.000
_cell.angle_alpha   90.00
_cell.angle_beta   90.00
_cell.angle_gamma   90.00
#
_symmetry.space_group_name_H-M   'P 1'
#
loop_
_entity.id
_entity.type
_entity.pdbx_description
1 polymer ?
#
loop_
_entity_poly.entity_id
_entity_poly.type
_entity_poly.pdbx_seq_one_letter_code
_entity_poly.pdbx_strand_id
1 'polypeptide(L)'
;MVLSKGELRLQRATWPHKFARSLLMTITPELMAHKLVTQIFRRKAIIIVPECFWAGDEADLLVVTNNMRLIDIELKISRADLKRDRQKQKWWKTSSWISTVDGKGVRNRAALTHPNRVWKHYFAMPKAIWTDDLVNCLPSPASGIILFDESGSPNIYRMSKPDTTSPKIKPESCLELARLEHLRYWKLKLKEMNT
;
A
#
# COMPACT_ATOMS: atom_id res chain seq x y z
N MET A 1 -21.00 -73.70 7.31
CA MET A 1 -19.68 -73.32 6.79
C MET A 1 -19.53 -71.83 6.98
N VAL A 2 -18.83 -71.44 8.05
CA VAL A 2 -18.73 -70.05 8.52
C VAL A 2 -17.43 -69.54 8.02
N LEU A 3 -17.47 -68.43 7.22
CA LEU A 3 -16.27 -67.70 6.76
C LEU A 3 -15.93 -66.63 7.73
N SER A 4 -14.70 -66.66 8.25
CA SER A 4 -14.12 -65.71 9.23
C SER A 4 -13.90 -64.37 8.67
N LYS A 5 -14.22 -63.34 9.51
CA LYS A 5 -13.87 -61.92 9.27
C LYS A 5 -12.36 -61.71 9.38
N GLY A 6 -11.71 -61.40 8.25
CA GLY A 6 -10.34 -60.92 8.24
C GLY A 6 -10.31 -59.43 8.59
N GLU A 7 -9.63 -59.08 9.69
CA GLU A 7 -9.34 -57.71 10.09
C GLU A 7 -8.34 -57.06 9.14
N LEU A 8 -8.80 -56.08 8.34
CA LEU A 8 -7.93 -55.18 7.59
C LEU A 8 -7.37 -54.13 8.57
N ARG A 9 -6.16 -54.37 9.08
CA ARG A 9 -5.36 -53.36 9.75
C ARG A 9 -4.88 -52.32 8.73
N LEU A 10 -5.53 -51.15 8.72
CA LEU A 10 -5.03 -49.96 8.05
C LEU A 10 -3.74 -49.50 8.76
N GLN A 11 -2.59 -49.78 8.16
CA GLN A 11 -1.34 -49.16 8.54
C GLN A 11 -1.44 -47.65 8.28
N ARG A 12 -1.51 -46.87 9.33
CA ARG A 12 -1.36 -45.42 9.25
C ARG A 12 0.05 -45.13 8.75
N ALA A 13 0.17 -44.73 7.50
CA ALA A 13 1.38 -44.15 6.95
C ALA A 13 1.68 -42.85 7.72
N THR A 14 2.68 -42.92 8.59
CA THR A 14 3.26 -41.71 9.22
C THR A 14 4.08 -40.97 8.17
N TRP A 15 3.51 -39.95 7.60
CA TRP A 15 4.24 -39.04 6.73
C TRP A 15 5.37 -38.33 7.56
N PRO A 16 6.60 -38.36 7.06
CA PRO A 16 7.70 -37.68 7.80
C PRO A 16 7.45 -36.20 7.85
N HIS A 17 7.32 -35.64 9.07
CA HIS A 17 7.14 -34.22 9.39
C HIS A 17 8.32 -33.31 8.98
N LYS A 18 9.17 -33.72 8.02
CA LYS A 18 10.40 -32.99 7.62
C LYS A 18 10.28 -32.13 6.36
N PHE A 19 9.12 -32.01 5.73
CA PHE A 19 8.95 -31.20 4.51
C PHE A 19 8.04 -29.97 4.65
N ALA A 20 7.74 -29.54 5.84
CA ALA A 20 7.07 -28.26 6.07
C ALA A 20 8.09 -27.16 6.44
N ARG A 21 9.22 -27.02 5.71
CA ARG A 21 9.79 -25.70 5.49
C ARG A 21 8.91 -25.03 4.44
N SER A 22 7.78 -24.43 4.89
CA SER A 22 7.07 -23.42 4.17
C SER A 22 8.13 -22.50 3.56
N LEU A 23 8.22 -22.45 2.24
CA LEU A 23 8.88 -21.36 1.53
C LEU A 23 8.16 -20.10 1.99
N LEU A 24 8.64 -19.46 3.05
CA LEU A 24 8.17 -18.16 3.51
C LEU A 24 8.37 -17.23 2.33
N MET A 25 7.28 -16.94 1.64
CA MET A 25 7.29 -16.08 0.47
C MET A 25 7.77 -14.70 0.92
N THR A 26 8.92 -14.25 0.42
CA THR A 26 9.42 -12.92 0.72
C THR A 26 8.41 -11.90 0.17
N ILE A 27 7.78 -11.14 1.06
CA ILE A 27 6.83 -10.10 0.67
C ILE A 27 7.62 -8.89 0.19
N THR A 28 7.61 -8.66 -1.12
CA THR A 28 8.25 -7.51 -1.77
C THR A 28 7.22 -6.39 -2.06
N PRO A 29 7.66 -5.14 -2.28
CA PRO A 29 6.78 -4.04 -2.70
C PRO A 29 5.98 -4.38 -3.96
N GLU A 30 6.60 -5.03 -4.96
CA GLU A 30 5.96 -5.40 -6.21
C GLU A 30 4.86 -6.44 -5.98
N LEU A 31 5.11 -7.45 -5.13
CA LEU A 31 4.10 -8.43 -4.76
C LEU A 31 2.94 -7.76 -4.01
N MET A 32 3.25 -6.84 -3.08
CA MET A 32 2.21 -6.09 -2.36
C MET A 32 1.38 -5.26 -3.33
N ALA A 33 2.00 -4.50 -4.24
CA ALA A 33 1.29 -3.73 -5.26
C ALA A 33 0.38 -4.62 -6.11
N HIS A 34 0.90 -5.73 -6.64
CA HIS A 34 0.12 -6.69 -7.43
C HIS A 34 -1.10 -7.24 -6.66
N LYS A 35 -0.93 -7.61 -5.39
CA LYS A 35 -2.02 -8.13 -4.55
C LYS A 35 -3.07 -7.06 -4.23
N LEU A 36 -2.65 -5.82 -3.97
CA LEU A 36 -3.57 -4.69 -3.78
C LEU A 36 -4.43 -4.46 -5.02
N VAL A 37 -3.81 -4.43 -6.20
CA VAL A 37 -4.51 -4.26 -7.48
C VAL A 37 -5.52 -5.37 -7.71
N THR A 38 -5.13 -6.61 -7.52
CA THR A 38 -5.94 -7.79 -7.90
C THR A 38 -6.97 -8.18 -6.86
N GLN A 39 -6.74 -7.90 -5.56
CA GLN A 39 -7.62 -8.36 -4.48
C GLN A 39 -8.41 -7.23 -3.80
N ILE A 40 -7.79 -6.07 -3.56
CA ILE A 40 -8.45 -4.96 -2.85
C ILE A 40 -9.17 -4.00 -3.80
N PHE A 41 -8.48 -3.57 -4.89
CA PHE A 41 -8.95 -2.49 -5.75
C PHE A 41 -9.53 -2.93 -7.09
N ARG A 42 -9.47 -4.21 -7.44
CA ARG A 42 -9.92 -4.78 -8.74
C ARG A 42 -11.26 -4.22 -9.25
N ARG A 43 -12.24 -4.03 -8.37
CA ARG A 43 -13.59 -3.55 -8.74
C ARG A 43 -13.85 -2.11 -8.32
N LYS A 44 -12.92 -1.48 -7.61
CA LYS A 44 -13.09 -0.14 -7.01
C LYS A 44 -12.29 0.93 -7.73
N ALA A 45 -11.32 0.54 -8.53
CA ALA A 45 -10.43 1.43 -9.24
C ALA A 45 -10.75 1.48 -10.73
N ILE A 46 -10.63 2.69 -11.30
CA ILE A 46 -10.61 2.93 -12.75
C ILE A 46 -9.18 2.80 -13.25
N ILE A 47 -8.24 3.42 -12.54
CA ILE A 47 -6.82 3.45 -12.87
C ILE A 47 -6.03 3.23 -11.59
N ILE A 48 -4.92 2.49 -11.70
CA ILE A 48 -3.92 2.33 -10.64
C ILE A 48 -2.56 2.59 -11.28
N VAL A 49 -1.78 3.51 -10.70
CA VAL A 49 -0.47 3.91 -11.21
C VAL A 49 0.56 3.70 -10.12
N PRO A 50 1.52 2.77 -10.28
CA PRO A 50 2.65 2.63 -9.37
C PRO A 50 3.65 3.77 -9.56
N GLU A 51 4.41 4.09 -8.51
CA GLU A 51 5.51 5.07 -8.52
C GLU A 51 5.12 6.38 -9.24
N CYS A 52 4.00 6.97 -8.81
CA CYS A 52 3.41 8.12 -9.48
C CYS A 52 3.70 9.41 -8.73
N PHE A 53 4.15 10.43 -9.46
CA PHE A 53 4.27 11.79 -8.93
C PHE A 53 2.92 12.51 -9.09
N TRP A 54 2.30 12.89 -7.97
CA TRP A 54 0.98 13.53 -7.94
C TRP A 54 0.96 14.72 -6.98
N ALA A 55 0.44 15.85 -7.46
CA ALA A 55 0.23 17.07 -6.67
C ALA A 55 1.47 17.57 -5.90
N GLY A 56 2.68 17.27 -6.40
CA GLY A 56 3.95 17.64 -5.80
C GLY A 56 4.61 16.57 -4.96
N ASP A 57 3.99 15.40 -4.79
CA ASP A 57 4.47 14.32 -3.96
C ASP A 57 4.52 12.99 -4.72
N GLU A 58 5.41 12.10 -4.32
CA GLU A 58 5.51 10.73 -4.83
C GLU A 58 4.56 9.80 -4.04
N ALA A 59 3.84 8.95 -4.76
CA ALA A 59 3.03 7.87 -4.25
C ALA A 59 3.58 6.53 -4.75
N ASP A 60 3.79 5.55 -3.86
CA ASP A 60 4.20 4.20 -4.28
C ASP A 60 3.10 3.53 -5.12
N LEU A 61 1.83 3.79 -4.79
CA LEU A 61 0.68 3.35 -5.58
C LEU A 61 -0.46 4.37 -5.49
N LEU A 62 -0.78 5.03 -6.61
CA LEU A 62 -1.89 5.97 -6.71
C LEU A 62 -3.10 5.29 -7.35
N VAL A 63 -4.25 5.32 -6.68
CA VAL A 63 -5.50 4.69 -7.12
C VAL A 63 -6.54 5.75 -7.42
N VAL A 64 -7.07 5.76 -8.63
CA VAL A 64 -8.27 6.52 -9.01
C VAL A 64 -9.49 5.62 -8.87
N THR A 65 -10.39 5.97 -7.98
CA THR A 65 -11.60 5.18 -7.71
C THR A 65 -12.72 5.46 -8.72
N ASN A 66 -13.74 4.58 -8.77
CA ASN A 66 -14.91 4.72 -9.67
C ASN A 66 -15.69 6.04 -9.47
N ASN A 67 -15.57 6.66 -8.29
CA ASN A 67 -16.19 7.96 -8.01
C ASN A 67 -15.23 9.15 -8.20
N MET A 68 -14.15 8.95 -8.95
CA MET A 68 -13.14 9.97 -9.29
C MET A 68 -12.43 10.55 -8.04
N ARG A 69 -12.22 9.74 -7.00
CA ARG A 69 -11.45 10.10 -5.81
C ARG A 69 -10.10 9.40 -5.83
N LEU A 70 -9.11 10.04 -5.21
CA LEU A 70 -7.75 9.52 -5.15
C LEU A 70 -7.48 8.84 -3.83
N ILE A 71 -6.84 7.67 -3.91
CA ILE A 71 -6.26 6.96 -2.76
C ILE A 71 -4.75 6.88 -3.00
N ASP A 72 -3.98 7.33 -2.02
CA ASP A 72 -2.53 7.20 -1.96
C ASP A 72 -2.17 6.04 -1.03
N ILE A 73 -1.31 5.14 -1.50
CA ILE A 73 -0.87 3.97 -0.75
C ILE A 73 0.65 3.94 -0.72
N GLU A 74 1.21 3.96 0.48
CA GLU A 74 2.63 3.81 0.74
C GLU A 74 2.95 2.36 1.11
N LEU A 75 3.90 1.75 0.40
CA LEU A 75 4.37 0.39 0.63
C LEU A 75 5.57 0.41 1.58
N LYS A 76 5.49 -0.30 2.70
CA LYS A 76 6.54 -0.32 3.72
C LYS A 76 7.03 -1.75 3.96
N ILE A 77 8.32 -1.97 3.84
CA ILE A 77 8.95 -3.28 4.07
C ILE A 77 9.71 -3.35 5.40
N SER A 78 9.84 -2.23 6.11
CA SER A 78 10.49 -2.19 7.41
C SER A 78 9.85 -1.16 8.34
N ARG A 79 10.01 -1.36 9.67
CA ARG A 79 9.59 -0.40 10.70
C ARG A 79 10.33 0.94 10.58
N ALA A 80 11.60 0.89 10.20
CA ALA A 80 12.42 2.10 10.04
C ALA A 80 11.89 2.97 8.89
N ASP A 81 11.48 2.35 7.79
CA ASP A 81 10.90 3.02 6.65
C ASP A 81 9.55 3.67 7.02
N LEU A 82 8.66 2.94 7.71
CA LEU A 82 7.41 3.50 8.22
C LEU A 82 7.63 4.74 9.12
N LYS A 83 8.61 4.67 10.04
CA LYS A 83 8.90 5.79 10.95
C LYS A 83 9.44 7.02 10.22
N ARG A 84 10.25 6.83 9.17
CA ARG A 84 10.79 7.93 8.35
C ARG A 84 9.72 8.65 7.55
N ASP A 85 8.61 8.00 7.26
CA ASP A 85 7.53 8.58 6.44
C ASP A 85 6.94 9.86 7.04
N ARG A 86 6.93 9.98 8.37
CA ARG A 86 6.49 11.19 9.08
C ARG A 86 7.29 12.45 8.71
N GLN A 87 8.51 12.27 8.20
CA GLN A 87 9.39 13.39 7.82
C GLN A 87 9.16 13.86 6.37
N LYS A 88 8.42 13.09 5.56
CA LYS A 88 8.14 13.45 4.17
C LYS A 88 7.36 14.76 4.08
N GLN A 89 7.69 15.57 3.07
CA GLN A 89 7.11 16.91 2.86
C GLN A 89 5.58 16.84 2.65
N LYS A 90 5.06 15.78 2.06
CA LYS A 90 3.62 15.60 1.79
C LYS A 90 2.72 15.65 3.04
N TRP A 91 3.28 15.52 4.24
CA TRP A 91 2.56 15.61 5.51
C TRP A 91 2.55 17.01 6.12
N TRP A 92 3.13 18.00 5.44
CA TRP A 92 3.33 19.32 6.00
C TRP A 92 2.88 20.41 5.03
N LYS A 93 1.99 21.27 5.48
CA LYS A 93 1.71 22.55 4.80
C LYS A 93 2.72 23.58 5.28
N THR A 94 3.54 24.07 4.37
CA THR A 94 4.45 25.18 4.68
C THR A 94 3.69 26.49 4.50
N SER A 95 3.50 27.25 5.57
CA SER A 95 2.96 28.60 5.48
C SER A 95 4.05 29.59 5.04
N SER A 96 3.62 30.80 4.65
CA SER A 96 4.52 31.92 4.37
C SER A 96 5.49 32.18 5.53
N TRP A 97 6.62 32.80 5.22
CA TRP A 97 7.61 33.21 6.20
C TRP A 97 6.97 34.07 7.30
N ILE A 98 7.20 33.72 8.56
CA ILE A 98 6.93 34.60 9.69
C ILE A 98 8.27 35.23 10.05
N SER A 99 8.38 36.55 9.93
CA SER A 99 9.54 37.26 10.42
C SER A 99 9.54 37.21 11.95
N THR A 100 10.61 36.69 12.55
CA THR A 100 10.81 36.76 13.99
C THR A 100 11.47 38.12 14.33
N VAL A 101 11.35 38.52 15.60
CA VAL A 101 11.95 39.80 16.14
C VAL A 101 13.47 39.85 15.87
N ASP A 102 14.13 38.70 15.71
CA ASP A 102 15.57 38.59 15.44
C ASP A 102 15.93 38.57 13.93
N GLY A 103 14.98 38.88 13.03
CA GLY A 103 15.21 38.91 11.58
C GLY A 103 15.41 37.51 10.93
N LYS A 104 15.38 36.42 11.71
CA LYS A 104 15.46 35.07 11.20
C LYS A 104 14.04 34.58 10.85
N GLY A 105 13.75 34.47 9.56
CA GLY A 105 12.45 33.95 9.11
C GLY A 105 12.28 32.49 9.51
N VAL A 106 11.25 32.20 10.29
CA VAL A 106 10.85 30.84 10.61
C VAL A 106 9.69 30.41 9.71
N ARG A 107 9.82 29.27 9.02
CA ARG A 107 8.70 28.68 8.29
C ARG A 107 7.82 27.92 9.27
N ASN A 108 6.59 28.34 9.44
CA ASN A 108 5.63 27.58 10.20
C ASN A 108 5.16 26.37 9.38
N ARG A 109 5.22 25.17 9.98
CA ARG A 109 4.76 23.92 9.37
C ARG A 109 3.50 23.45 10.10
N ALA A 110 2.40 23.32 9.38
CA ALA A 110 1.19 22.70 9.90
C ALA A 110 1.08 21.26 9.39
N ALA A 111 0.79 20.32 10.28
CA ALA A 111 0.58 18.93 9.90
C ALA A 111 -0.70 18.79 9.08
N LEU A 112 -0.63 18.02 8.00
CA LEU A 112 -1.77 17.68 7.17
C LEU A 112 -2.38 16.35 7.64
N THR A 113 -3.71 16.26 7.59
CA THR A 113 -4.43 15.01 7.86
C THR A 113 -4.27 14.01 6.71
N HIS A 114 -4.18 14.50 5.47
CA HIS A 114 -3.94 13.72 4.25
C HIS A 114 -2.95 14.46 3.35
N PRO A 115 -2.23 13.74 2.48
CA PRO A 115 -1.48 14.36 1.41
C PRO A 115 -2.39 15.22 0.51
N ASN A 116 -1.80 16.19 -0.18
CA ASN A 116 -2.55 17.13 -1.00
C ASN A 116 -3.42 16.42 -2.06
N ARG A 117 -4.72 16.79 -2.12
CA ARG A 117 -5.72 16.24 -3.05
C ARG A 117 -5.98 14.74 -2.93
N VAL A 118 -5.56 14.11 -1.83
CA VAL A 118 -5.80 12.70 -1.55
C VAL A 118 -7.05 12.56 -0.69
N TRP A 119 -8.00 11.72 -1.14
CA TRP A 119 -9.24 11.44 -0.40
C TRP A 119 -9.03 10.46 0.74
N LYS A 120 -8.19 9.42 0.52
CA LYS A 120 -7.81 8.42 1.52
C LYS A 120 -6.35 8.08 1.37
N HIS A 121 -5.70 7.81 2.48
CA HIS A 121 -4.30 7.38 2.51
C HIS A 121 -4.17 6.06 3.28
N TYR A 122 -3.32 5.15 2.79
CA TYR A 122 -3.03 3.88 3.44
C TYR A 122 -1.53 3.62 3.52
N PHE A 123 -1.10 3.01 4.62
CA PHE A 123 0.16 2.29 4.70
C PHE A 123 -0.12 0.80 4.50
N ALA A 124 0.60 0.17 3.59
CA ALA A 124 0.51 -1.26 3.32
C ALA A 124 1.85 -1.93 3.66
N MET A 125 1.83 -3.00 4.46
CA MET A 125 3.04 -3.63 4.96
C MET A 125 2.83 -5.09 5.36
N PRO A 126 3.90 -5.92 5.43
CA PRO A 126 3.82 -7.24 6.02
C PRO A 126 3.35 -7.19 7.48
N LYS A 127 2.46 -8.10 7.87
CA LYS A 127 1.96 -8.21 9.26
C LYS A 127 3.10 -8.43 10.25
N ALA A 128 4.16 -9.12 9.86
CA ALA A 128 5.32 -9.40 10.72
C ALA A 128 6.06 -8.14 11.23
N ILE A 129 5.97 -7.00 10.49
CA ILE A 129 6.59 -5.74 10.93
C ILE A 129 5.66 -4.84 11.74
N TRP A 130 4.34 -5.13 11.73
CA TRP A 130 3.33 -4.33 12.42
C TRP A 130 3.26 -4.68 13.90
N THR A 131 3.16 -3.66 14.72
CA THR A 131 2.78 -3.73 16.14
C THR A 131 1.93 -2.50 16.46
N ASP A 132 1.00 -2.63 17.42
CA ASP A 132 -0.01 -1.57 17.67
C ASP A 132 0.58 -0.24 18.15
N ASP A 133 1.76 -0.26 18.79
CA ASP A 133 2.50 0.93 19.18
C ASP A 133 2.95 1.79 17.98
N LEU A 134 3.13 1.17 16.79
CA LEU A 134 3.49 1.88 15.57
C LEU A 134 2.40 2.86 15.08
N VAL A 135 1.16 2.74 15.58
CA VAL A 135 0.11 3.73 15.32
C VAL A 135 0.57 5.13 15.69
N ASN A 136 1.33 5.27 16.79
CA ASN A 136 1.84 6.57 17.24
C ASN A 136 2.97 7.14 16.36
N CYS A 137 3.56 6.29 15.51
CA CYS A 137 4.59 6.69 14.54
C CYS A 137 4.02 7.18 13.22
N LEU A 138 2.73 6.95 12.95
CA LEU A 138 2.10 7.39 11.72
C LEU A 138 2.04 8.91 11.63
N PRO A 139 2.27 9.50 10.45
CA PRO A 139 2.20 10.95 10.26
C PRO A 139 0.79 11.51 10.48
N SER A 140 -0.24 10.69 10.21
CA SER A 140 -1.64 11.07 10.41
C SER A 140 -2.46 9.95 11.03
N PRO A 141 -3.31 10.24 12.03
CA PRO A 141 -4.26 9.29 12.60
C PRO A 141 -5.38 8.92 11.63
N ALA A 142 -5.56 9.65 10.53
CA ALA A 142 -6.56 9.38 9.50
C ALA A 142 -6.09 8.32 8.48
N SER A 143 -4.78 8.05 8.40
CA SER A 143 -4.24 7.02 7.50
C SER A 143 -4.75 5.63 7.87
N GLY A 144 -5.15 4.86 6.87
CA GLY A 144 -5.51 3.45 7.02
C GLY A 144 -4.28 2.54 7.06
N ILE A 145 -4.50 1.26 7.39
CA ILE A 145 -3.45 0.24 7.46
C ILE A 145 -3.95 -1.00 6.74
N ILE A 146 -3.13 -1.52 5.83
CA ILE A 146 -3.34 -2.79 5.14
C ILE A 146 -2.18 -3.71 5.52
N LEU A 147 -2.49 -4.87 6.06
CA LEU A 147 -1.49 -5.86 6.48
C LEU A 147 -1.52 -7.07 5.54
N PHE A 148 -0.34 -7.51 5.16
CA PHE A 148 -0.13 -8.74 4.39
C PHE A 148 0.25 -9.87 5.33
N ASP A 149 -0.50 -10.96 5.27
CA ASP A 149 -0.18 -12.17 6.02
C ASP A 149 1.00 -12.94 5.41
N GLU A 150 1.37 -14.07 6.01
CA GLU A 150 2.47 -14.93 5.56
C GLU A 150 2.25 -15.52 4.16
N SER A 151 0.99 -15.60 3.71
CA SER A 151 0.63 -16.03 2.35
C SER A 151 0.72 -14.89 1.33
N GLY A 152 1.02 -13.67 1.77
CA GLY A 152 1.00 -12.46 0.96
C GLY A 152 -0.43 -11.97 0.66
N SER A 153 -1.44 -12.40 1.42
CA SER A 153 -2.82 -11.92 1.24
C SER A 153 -3.05 -10.62 2.02
N PRO A 154 -3.57 -9.56 1.36
CA PRO A 154 -3.83 -8.28 2.02
C PRO A 154 -5.13 -8.28 2.81
N ASN A 155 -5.10 -7.72 4.02
CA ASN A 155 -6.27 -7.45 4.84
C ASN A 155 -6.25 -6.00 5.32
N ILE A 156 -7.40 -5.32 5.25
CA ILE A 156 -7.53 -3.96 5.77
C ILE A 156 -7.67 -4.05 7.30
N TYR A 157 -6.56 -3.78 7.99
CA TYR A 157 -6.51 -3.77 9.45
C TYR A 157 -7.20 -2.54 10.03
N ARG A 158 -7.00 -1.36 9.41
CA ARG A 158 -7.64 -0.11 9.79
C ARG A 158 -8.08 0.65 8.54
N MET A 159 -9.36 1.04 8.51
CA MET A 159 -9.88 1.89 7.43
C MET A 159 -9.31 3.30 7.51
N SER A 160 -8.91 3.86 6.38
CA SER A 160 -8.58 5.28 6.29
C SER A 160 -9.85 6.13 6.47
N LYS A 161 -9.75 7.18 7.28
CA LYS A 161 -10.78 8.23 7.35
C LYS A 161 -10.73 9.05 6.05
N PRO A 162 -11.86 9.31 5.38
CA PRO A 162 -11.85 10.10 4.15
C PRO A 162 -11.65 11.59 4.43
N ASP A 163 -10.89 12.27 3.58
CA ASP A 163 -10.93 13.73 3.49
C ASP A 163 -12.11 14.14 2.61
N THR A 164 -13.19 14.59 3.23
CA THR A 164 -14.41 15.01 2.51
C THR A 164 -14.22 16.28 1.69
N THR A 165 -13.19 17.07 1.97
CA THR A 165 -12.85 18.32 1.27
C THR A 165 -11.96 18.08 0.06
N SER A 166 -11.30 16.92 -0.03
CA SER A 166 -10.45 16.55 -1.17
C SER A 166 -11.25 16.61 -2.48
N PRO A 167 -10.75 17.29 -3.52
CA PRO A 167 -11.47 17.38 -4.80
C PRO A 167 -11.50 16.03 -5.52
N LYS A 168 -12.48 15.85 -6.40
CA LYS A 168 -12.45 14.77 -7.40
C LYS A 168 -11.36 15.09 -8.43
N ILE A 169 -10.70 14.05 -8.95
CA ILE A 169 -9.78 14.20 -10.08
C ILE A 169 -10.58 14.62 -11.33
N LYS A 170 -10.01 15.53 -12.10
CA LYS A 170 -10.60 15.92 -13.39
C LYS A 170 -10.42 14.80 -14.43
N PRO A 171 -11.35 14.64 -15.40
CA PRO A 171 -11.25 13.65 -16.46
C PRO A 171 -9.92 13.74 -17.24
N GLU A 172 -9.46 14.95 -17.53
CA GLU A 172 -8.21 15.20 -18.26
C GLU A 172 -6.99 14.65 -17.48
N SER A 173 -6.93 14.91 -16.17
CA SER A 173 -5.87 14.38 -15.32
C SER A 173 -5.96 12.85 -15.19
N CYS A 174 -7.18 12.29 -15.22
CA CYS A 174 -7.37 10.85 -15.22
C CYS A 174 -6.82 10.22 -16.52
N LEU A 175 -7.06 10.85 -17.67
CA LEU A 175 -6.50 10.42 -18.95
C LEU A 175 -4.97 10.50 -18.99
N GLU A 176 -4.38 11.54 -18.39
CA GLU A 176 -2.92 11.66 -18.27
C GLU A 176 -2.32 10.52 -17.42
N LEU A 177 -2.96 10.15 -16.32
CA LEU A 177 -2.55 9.00 -15.51
C LEU A 177 -2.66 7.68 -16.30
N ALA A 178 -3.76 7.49 -17.03
CA ALA A 178 -3.94 6.32 -17.89
C ALA A 178 -2.87 6.23 -18.98
N ARG A 179 -2.56 7.37 -19.62
CA ARG A 179 -1.51 7.47 -20.63
C ARG A 179 -0.14 7.14 -20.05
N LEU A 180 0.17 7.64 -18.85
CA LEU A 180 1.43 7.34 -18.16
C LEU A 180 1.60 5.83 -17.95
N GLU A 181 0.56 5.15 -17.44
CA GLU A 181 0.59 3.72 -17.19
C GLU A 181 0.69 2.91 -18.48
N HIS A 182 -0.03 3.33 -19.52
CA HIS A 182 0.06 2.70 -20.83
C HIS A 182 1.47 2.77 -21.43
N LEU A 183 2.13 3.91 -21.32
CA LEU A 183 3.52 4.07 -21.79
C LEU A 183 4.51 3.20 -20.99
N ARG A 184 4.30 3.05 -19.68
CA ARG A 184 5.10 2.16 -18.82
C ARG A 184 4.92 0.69 -19.22
N TYR A 185 3.69 0.28 -19.49
CA TYR A 185 3.40 -1.08 -19.97
C TYR A 185 4.18 -1.39 -21.25
N TRP A 186 4.14 -0.50 -22.26
CA TRP A 186 4.86 -0.72 -23.52
C TRP A 186 6.37 -0.71 -23.34
N LYS A 187 6.89 0.11 -22.45
CA LYS A 187 8.33 0.11 -22.10
C LYS A 187 8.77 -1.22 -21.48
N LEU A 188 7.94 -1.81 -20.62
CA LEU A 188 8.21 -3.13 -20.05
C LEU A 188 8.15 -4.22 -21.12
N LYS A 189 7.13 -4.19 -21.98
CA LYS A 189 7.00 -5.14 -23.09
C LYS A 189 8.20 -5.10 -24.05
N LEU A 190 8.66 -3.92 -24.38
CA LEU A 190 9.87 -3.77 -25.22
C LEU A 190 11.11 -4.38 -24.54
N LYS A 191 11.24 -4.21 -23.23
CA LYS A 191 12.34 -4.81 -22.47
C LYS A 191 12.27 -6.35 -22.48
N GLU A 192 11.09 -6.94 -22.29
CA GLU A 192 10.88 -8.40 -22.36
C GLU A 192 11.22 -8.97 -23.75
N MET A 193 10.94 -8.23 -24.83
CA MET A 193 11.24 -8.67 -26.22
C MET A 193 12.73 -8.63 -26.55
N ASN A 194 13.54 -7.89 -25.80
CA ASN A 194 14.99 -7.74 -26.02
C ASN A 194 15.82 -8.63 -25.07
N THR A 195 15.16 -9.48 -24.25
CA THR A 195 15.79 -10.44 -23.32
C THR A 195 15.66 -11.83 -23.85
#